data_9aa8ce4b942c833695c5d7ffdaa444f3
#
_entry.id   9aa8ce4b942c833695c5d7ffdaa444f3
#
_cell.length_a   1.000
_cell.length_b   1.000
_cell.length_c   1.000
_cell.angle_alpha   90.00
_cell.angle_beta   90.00
_cell.angle_gamma   90.00
#
_symmetry.space_group_name_H-M   'P 1'
#
loop_
_entity.id
_entity.type
_entity.pdbx_description
1 polymer ?
#
loop_
_entity_poly.entity_id
_entity_poly.type
_entity_poly.pdbx_seq_one_letter_code
_entity_poly.pdbx_strand_id
1 'polypeptide(L)'
;YISIIDVVLKLLIVYLLSLTSYDRLIFYAFLLLIVQVLIRITYGIYCKRHFIETAYRFVWDKMLFKEMANFATWQLFGNLAAVSYTQGVNILLNMFFGPAVNAARAIAVQVQSAIQQFTANFQQALNPQITKNYAINDLKRMHTLIFASARYSFFLLFFLSLPVLLETEIILSLWLKEVPEHTVNFIRIILVISMIDVMSNPLITAAGATGRIKVYQITVGGVLLLILPFSYGMLKMGGIPEFVFLVHLFFVCVAQVVRLGLIRSMISLSLRKFFKEVVVRAFMVTCLSSIIPLLSFLLLEQTLSTFFLICVLSVLSVSITVFFVGLLPNERQLVLLKINQWIKLKKS
;
A
#
# COMPACT_ATOMS: atom_id res chain seq x y z
N TYR A 1 15.07 -10.58 12.23
CA TYR A 1 16.00 -10.30 13.34
C TYR A 1 16.70 -8.96 13.17
N ILE A 2 17.33 -8.65 12.02
CA ILE A 2 18.07 -7.40 11.80
C ILE A 2 17.16 -6.17 11.94
N SER A 3 15.93 -6.25 11.46
CA SER A 3 14.95 -5.15 11.62
C SER A 3 14.59 -4.86 13.09
N ILE A 4 14.60 -5.89 13.95
CA ILE A 4 14.38 -5.72 15.39
C ILE A 4 15.58 -4.97 16.00
N ILE A 5 16.79 -5.34 15.60
CA ILE A 5 18.03 -4.66 16.03
C ILE A 5 17.98 -3.18 15.61
N ASP A 6 17.57 -2.89 14.38
CA ASP A 6 17.41 -1.51 13.88
C ASP A 6 16.45 -0.68 14.77
N VAL A 7 15.28 -1.25 15.11
CA VAL A 7 14.30 -0.58 15.98
C VAL A 7 14.87 -0.34 17.39
N VAL A 8 15.53 -1.35 17.98
CA VAL A 8 16.14 -1.23 19.30
C VAL A 8 17.24 -0.18 19.32
N LEU A 9 18.11 -0.16 18.29
CA LEU A 9 19.16 0.86 18.18
C LEU A 9 18.59 2.26 18.00
N LYS A 10 17.52 2.44 17.23
CA LYS A 10 16.82 3.73 17.09
C LYS A 10 16.18 4.19 18.39
N LEU A 11 15.60 3.28 19.17
CA LEU A 11 15.09 3.60 20.50
C LEU A 11 16.22 4.04 21.43
N LEU A 12 17.37 3.37 21.38
CA LEU A 12 18.56 3.73 22.18
C LEU A 12 19.08 5.13 21.82
N ILE A 13 19.00 5.53 20.53
CA ILE A 13 19.34 6.89 20.11
C ILE A 13 18.48 7.92 20.85
N VAL A 14 17.16 7.68 20.96
CA VAL A 14 16.27 8.63 21.67
C VAL A 14 16.69 8.81 23.12
N TYR A 15 17.10 7.73 23.79
CA TYR A 15 17.65 7.82 25.15
C TYR A 15 18.96 8.59 25.21
N LEU A 16 19.89 8.36 24.28
CA LEU A 16 21.17 9.06 24.24
C LEU A 16 21.01 10.55 23.98
N LEU A 17 19.97 10.95 23.22
CA LEU A 17 19.65 12.36 22.99
C LEU A 17 19.26 13.12 24.27
N SER A 18 18.70 12.45 25.27
CA SER A 18 18.34 13.06 26.53
C SER A 18 19.55 13.36 27.43
N LEU A 19 20.68 12.66 27.17
CA LEU A 19 21.90 12.75 27.98
C LEU A 19 22.94 13.75 27.42
N THR A 20 22.73 14.28 26.19
CA THR A 20 23.72 15.17 25.55
C THR A 20 23.41 16.62 25.74
N SER A 21 24.48 17.43 25.93
CA SER A 21 24.45 18.89 25.95
C SER A 21 24.74 19.53 24.59
N TYR A 22 25.11 18.74 23.58
CA TYR A 22 25.35 19.22 22.21
C TYR A 22 24.06 19.48 21.46
N ASP A 23 24.17 20.08 20.26
CA ASP A 23 23.04 20.26 19.35
C ASP A 23 22.41 18.90 19.08
N ARG A 24 21.20 18.72 19.56
CA ARG A 24 20.46 17.46 19.51
C ARG A 24 20.21 16.99 18.08
N LEU A 25 20.05 17.93 17.13
CA LEU A 25 19.76 17.60 15.74
C LEU A 25 21.00 17.01 15.04
N ILE A 26 22.17 17.62 15.23
CA ILE A 26 23.43 17.14 14.67
C ILE A 26 23.79 15.79 15.29
N PHE A 27 23.68 15.66 16.61
CA PHE A 27 24.00 14.42 17.31
C PHE A 27 23.04 13.28 16.88
N TYR A 28 21.75 13.56 16.71
CA TYR A 28 20.78 12.61 16.18
C TYR A 28 21.14 12.11 14.79
N ALA A 29 21.45 13.04 13.88
CA ALA A 29 21.85 12.68 12.51
C ALA A 29 23.10 11.79 12.47
N PHE A 30 24.10 12.10 13.32
CA PHE A 30 25.33 11.32 13.43
C PHE A 30 25.08 9.91 13.97
N LEU A 31 24.28 9.77 15.01
CA LEU A 31 23.90 8.46 15.56
C LEU A 31 23.09 7.62 14.57
N LEU A 32 22.16 8.25 13.83
CA LEU A 32 21.43 7.56 12.76
C LEU A 32 22.38 7.03 11.67
N LEU A 33 23.37 7.82 11.27
CA LEU A 33 24.37 7.40 10.29
C LEU A 33 25.14 6.19 10.80
N ILE A 34 25.62 6.20 12.06
CA ILE A 34 26.29 5.05 12.66
C ILE A 34 25.42 3.80 12.63
N VAL A 35 24.16 3.90 13.06
CA VAL A 35 23.22 2.76 13.06
C VAL A 35 23.03 2.23 11.65
N GLN A 36 22.84 3.09 10.65
CA GLN A 36 22.70 2.64 9.25
C GLN A 36 23.93 1.93 8.73
N VAL A 37 25.12 2.41 9.06
CA VAL A 37 26.40 1.75 8.70
C VAL A 37 26.50 0.37 9.38
N LEU A 38 26.22 0.28 10.67
CA LEU A 38 26.23 -0.99 11.42
C LEU A 38 25.24 -2.00 10.83
N ILE A 39 24.01 -1.58 10.55
CA ILE A 39 22.99 -2.43 9.91
C ILE A 39 23.49 -2.91 8.53
N ARG A 40 24.06 -2.01 7.72
CA ARG A 40 24.60 -2.36 6.40
C ARG A 40 25.73 -3.39 6.47
N ILE A 41 26.66 -3.20 7.42
CA ILE A 41 27.77 -4.15 7.67
C ILE A 41 27.20 -5.50 8.11
N THR A 42 26.23 -5.51 9.03
CA THR A 42 25.60 -6.74 9.53
C THR A 42 24.94 -7.53 8.40
N TYR A 43 24.18 -6.86 7.52
CA TYR A 43 23.62 -7.48 6.31
C TYR A 43 24.72 -8.05 5.40
N GLY A 44 25.78 -7.27 5.16
CA GLY A 44 26.90 -7.70 4.30
C GLY A 44 27.58 -8.96 4.84
N ILE A 45 27.88 -9.01 6.14
CA ILE A 45 28.51 -10.17 6.79
C ILE A 45 27.57 -11.38 6.76
N TYR A 46 26.30 -11.19 7.08
CA TYR A 46 25.31 -12.25 7.08
C TYR A 46 25.14 -12.86 5.68
N CYS A 47 24.95 -12.03 4.66
CA CYS A 47 24.78 -12.49 3.29
C CYS A 47 26.05 -13.24 2.80
N LYS A 48 27.24 -12.68 3.03
CA LYS A 48 28.49 -13.32 2.63
C LYS A 48 28.71 -14.70 3.26
N ARG A 49 28.20 -14.90 4.48
CA ARG A 49 28.32 -16.19 5.19
C ARG A 49 27.31 -17.24 4.77
N HIS A 50 26.13 -16.82 4.33
CA HIS A 50 25.01 -17.75 4.10
C HIS A 50 24.65 -17.94 2.62
N PHE A 51 25.11 -17.07 1.72
CA PHE A 51 24.76 -17.10 0.31
C PHE A 51 25.99 -16.99 -0.57
N ILE A 52 26.31 -18.06 -1.29
CA ILE A 52 27.47 -18.12 -2.20
C ILE A 52 27.31 -17.10 -3.35
N GLU A 53 26.07 -16.86 -3.76
CA GLU A 53 25.70 -15.93 -4.84
C GLU A 53 26.02 -14.46 -4.50
N THR A 54 26.23 -14.13 -3.23
CA THR A 54 26.57 -12.77 -2.78
C THR A 54 28.08 -12.48 -2.79
N ALA A 55 28.89 -13.44 -3.27
CA ALA A 55 30.34 -13.22 -3.41
C ALA A 55 30.58 -12.13 -4.48
N TYR A 56 31.12 -10.99 -4.04
CA TYR A 56 31.40 -9.87 -4.94
C TYR A 56 32.53 -10.30 -5.90
N ARG A 57 32.21 -10.30 -7.20
CA ARG A 57 33.16 -10.41 -8.31
C ARG A 57 32.93 -9.25 -9.26
N PHE A 58 33.98 -8.52 -9.56
CA PHE A 58 33.89 -7.49 -10.58
C PHE A 58 33.83 -8.17 -11.95
N VAL A 59 32.68 -8.12 -12.59
CA VAL A 59 32.47 -8.60 -13.95
C VAL A 59 31.88 -7.45 -14.75
N TRP A 60 32.52 -7.10 -15.87
CA TRP A 60 32.01 -6.10 -16.78
C TRP A 60 31.45 -6.78 -18.04
N ASP A 61 30.13 -6.90 -18.12
CA ASP A 61 29.41 -7.34 -19.29
C ASP A 61 28.61 -6.15 -19.87
N LYS A 62 29.01 -5.68 -21.05
CA LYS A 62 28.42 -4.52 -21.71
C LYS A 62 26.96 -4.77 -22.10
N MET A 63 26.62 -6.01 -22.50
CA MET A 63 25.25 -6.36 -22.90
C MET A 63 24.32 -6.37 -21.70
N LEU A 64 24.71 -7.04 -20.63
CA LEU A 64 23.98 -7.08 -19.36
C LEU A 64 23.84 -5.67 -18.75
N PHE A 65 24.91 -4.87 -18.77
CA PHE A 65 24.88 -3.49 -18.30
C PHE A 65 23.86 -2.64 -19.08
N LYS A 66 23.83 -2.77 -20.42
CA LYS A 66 22.86 -2.04 -21.27
C LYS A 66 21.41 -2.46 -20.94
N GLU A 67 21.17 -3.74 -20.73
CA GLU A 67 19.83 -4.23 -20.38
C GLU A 67 19.39 -3.74 -19.00
N MET A 68 20.26 -3.84 -18.00
CA MET A 68 20.00 -3.33 -16.65
C MET A 68 19.80 -1.81 -16.63
N ALA A 69 20.63 -1.06 -17.34
CA ALA A 69 20.51 0.40 -17.45
C ALA A 69 19.21 0.81 -18.13
N ASN A 70 18.81 0.12 -19.20
CA ASN A 70 17.52 0.37 -19.86
C ASN A 70 16.34 0.09 -18.91
N PHE A 71 16.34 -1.04 -18.21
CA PHE A 71 15.32 -1.34 -17.21
C PHE A 71 15.28 -0.28 -16.09
N ALA A 72 16.46 0.06 -15.53
CA ALA A 72 16.56 1.05 -14.46
C ALA A 72 16.07 2.44 -14.90
N THR A 73 16.38 2.86 -16.13
CA THR A 73 15.92 4.15 -16.68
C THR A 73 14.39 4.23 -16.76
N TRP A 74 13.73 3.18 -17.26
CA TRP A 74 12.28 3.17 -17.32
C TRP A 74 11.63 3.03 -15.95
N GLN A 75 12.24 2.31 -15.04
CA GLN A 75 11.79 2.22 -13.64
C GLN A 75 11.93 3.59 -12.94
N LEU A 76 13.04 4.29 -13.18
CA LEU A 76 13.27 5.64 -12.67
C LEU A 76 12.21 6.61 -13.22
N PHE A 77 11.91 6.56 -14.52
CA PHE A 77 10.86 7.39 -15.12
C PHE A 77 9.50 7.18 -14.44
N GLY A 78 9.08 5.93 -14.22
CA GLY A 78 7.83 5.65 -13.52
C GLY A 78 7.82 6.12 -12.06
N ASN A 79 8.93 5.96 -11.35
CA ASN A 79 9.07 6.45 -9.99
C ASN A 79 9.07 7.99 -9.94
N LEU A 80 9.74 8.66 -10.87
CA LEU A 80 9.72 10.11 -10.99
C LEU A 80 8.30 10.62 -11.28
N ALA A 81 7.55 9.95 -12.14
CA ALA A 81 6.16 10.31 -12.39
C ALA A 81 5.32 10.20 -11.09
N ALA A 82 5.49 9.12 -10.32
CA ALA A 82 4.80 8.92 -9.05
C ALA A 82 5.17 9.99 -8.01
N VAL A 83 6.45 10.30 -7.85
CA VAL A 83 6.93 11.35 -6.94
C VAL A 83 6.43 12.72 -7.41
N SER A 84 6.49 12.99 -8.72
CA SER A 84 6.08 14.28 -9.29
C SER A 84 4.61 14.57 -9.02
N TYR A 85 3.68 13.63 -9.29
CA TYR A 85 2.28 13.91 -9.02
C TYR A 85 2.00 14.00 -7.52
N THR A 86 2.64 13.20 -6.68
CA THR A 86 2.45 13.23 -5.23
C THR A 86 2.92 14.53 -4.61
N GLN A 87 4.13 14.99 -4.98
CA GLN A 87 4.67 16.27 -4.51
C GLN A 87 4.00 17.46 -5.20
N GLY A 88 3.64 17.31 -6.46
CA GLY A 88 2.88 18.33 -7.18
C GLY A 88 1.53 18.62 -6.55
N VAL A 89 0.80 17.61 -6.10
CA VAL A 89 -0.43 17.78 -5.31
C VAL A 89 -0.16 18.55 -4.01
N ASN A 90 0.96 18.27 -3.32
CA ASN A 90 1.38 19.02 -2.14
C ASN A 90 1.55 20.52 -2.44
N ILE A 91 2.27 20.81 -3.54
CA ILE A 91 2.54 22.20 -3.98
C ILE A 91 1.22 22.89 -4.34
N LEU A 92 0.34 22.22 -5.09
CA LEU A 92 -0.96 22.78 -5.48
C LEU A 92 -1.82 23.12 -4.29
N LEU A 93 -1.98 22.20 -3.33
CA LEU A 93 -2.77 22.46 -2.13
C LEU A 93 -2.20 23.62 -1.30
N ASN A 94 -0.86 23.67 -1.16
CA ASN A 94 -0.23 24.77 -0.44
C ASN A 94 -0.38 26.11 -1.15
N MET A 95 -0.30 26.13 -2.48
CA MET A 95 -0.40 27.34 -3.29
C MET A 95 -1.82 27.93 -3.29
N PHE A 96 -2.86 27.11 -3.35
CA PHE A 96 -4.25 27.57 -3.41
C PHE A 96 -4.91 27.77 -2.05
N PHE A 97 -4.54 26.97 -1.04
CA PHE A 97 -5.23 26.94 0.26
C PHE A 97 -4.30 27.16 1.46
N GLY A 98 -2.99 27.20 1.22
CA GLY A 98 -2.02 27.46 2.28
C GLY A 98 -1.64 26.26 3.15
N PRO A 99 -0.83 26.50 4.22
CA PRO A 99 -0.22 25.43 5.01
C PRO A 99 -1.22 24.59 5.82
N ALA A 100 -2.34 25.15 6.24
CA ALA A 100 -3.34 24.47 7.08
C ALA A 100 -3.95 23.26 6.33
N VAL A 101 -4.37 23.46 5.08
CA VAL A 101 -4.91 22.37 4.25
C VAL A 101 -3.84 21.34 3.91
N ASN A 102 -2.60 21.79 3.74
CA ASN A 102 -1.49 20.87 3.52
C ASN A 102 -1.17 20.02 4.77
N ALA A 103 -1.32 20.59 5.97
CA ALA A 103 -1.24 19.84 7.22
C ALA A 103 -2.37 18.77 7.33
N ALA A 104 -3.61 19.12 6.96
CA ALA A 104 -4.71 18.17 6.88
C ALA A 104 -4.39 16.98 5.95
N ARG A 105 -3.80 17.26 4.78
CA ARG A 105 -3.31 16.21 3.87
C ARG A 105 -2.22 15.36 4.49
N ALA A 106 -1.25 15.95 5.18
CA ALA A 106 -0.16 15.22 5.83
C ALA A 106 -0.69 14.21 6.86
N ILE A 107 -1.68 14.60 7.67
CA ILE A 107 -2.37 13.72 8.61
C ILE A 107 -3.06 12.57 7.87
N ALA A 108 -3.78 12.88 6.80
CA ALA A 108 -4.48 11.85 6.01
C ALA A 108 -3.50 10.84 5.38
N VAL A 109 -2.36 11.29 4.87
CA VAL A 109 -1.28 10.43 4.35
C VAL A 109 -0.63 9.60 5.45
N GLN A 110 -0.54 10.11 6.68
CA GLN A 110 -0.01 9.35 7.81
C GLN A 110 -0.94 8.20 8.20
N VAL A 111 -2.25 8.43 8.26
CA VAL A 111 -3.25 7.37 8.49
C VAL A 111 -3.19 6.32 7.37
N GLN A 112 -3.17 6.76 6.11
CA GLN A 112 -3.02 5.90 4.94
C GLN A 112 -1.78 5.01 5.07
N SER A 113 -0.63 5.60 5.37
CA SER A 113 0.65 4.89 5.45
C SER A 113 0.65 3.83 6.55
N ALA A 114 0.05 4.13 7.71
CA ALA A 114 -0.09 3.17 8.80
C ALA A 114 -0.91 1.93 8.39
N ILE A 115 -2.03 2.14 7.69
CA ILE A 115 -2.88 1.04 7.21
C ILE A 115 -2.20 0.27 6.07
N GLN A 116 -1.58 0.97 5.12
CA GLN A 116 -0.91 0.34 3.97
C GLN A 116 0.31 -0.49 4.38
N GLN A 117 0.97 -0.20 5.50
CA GLN A 117 2.12 -0.98 5.97
C GLN A 117 1.79 -2.47 6.15
N PHE A 118 0.58 -2.79 6.62
CA PHE A 118 0.15 -4.17 6.79
C PHE A 118 0.03 -4.90 5.44
N THR A 119 -0.56 -4.24 4.45
CA THR A 119 -0.71 -4.82 3.11
C THR A 119 0.61 -4.90 2.36
N ALA A 120 1.50 -3.93 2.55
CA ALA A 120 2.83 -3.93 1.96
C ALA A 120 3.67 -5.12 2.46
N ASN A 121 3.66 -5.40 3.76
CA ASN A 121 4.34 -6.56 4.34
C ASN A 121 3.79 -7.89 3.79
N PHE A 122 2.47 -8.00 3.65
CA PHE A 122 1.84 -9.17 3.04
C PHE A 122 2.27 -9.36 1.58
N GLN A 123 2.23 -8.29 0.78
CA GLN A 123 2.63 -8.33 -0.63
C GLN A 123 4.12 -8.62 -0.81
N GLN A 124 4.96 -8.09 0.08
CA GLN A 124 6.40 -8.34 0.05
C GLN A 124 6.73 -9.83 0.19
N ALA A 125 5.93 -10.59 0.91
CA ALA A 125 6.10 -12.06 1.01
C ALA A 125 5.70 -12.79 -0.29
N LEU A 126 4.75 -12.25 -1.07
CA LEU A 126 4.24 -12.87 -2.31
C LEU A 126 4.98 -12.43 -3.57
N ASN A 127 5.51 -11.23 -3.63
CA ASN A 127 6.16 -10.66 -4.80
C ASN A 127 7.30 -11.52 -5.37
N PRO A 128 8.22 -12.12 -4.56
CA PRO A 128 9.25 -13.02 -5.07
C PRO A 128 8.68 -14.27 -5.73
N GLN A 129 7.54 -14.77 -5.24
CA GLN A 129 6.88 -15.94 -5.82
C GLN A 129 6.27 -15.63 -7.20
N ILE A 130 5.68 -14.44 -7.37
CA ILE A 130 5.18 -13.98 -8.67
C ILE A 130 6.33 -13.94 -9.69
N THR A 131 7.44 -13.30 -9.34
CA THR A 131 8.63 -13.20 -10.21
C THR A 131 9.25 -14.56 -10.52
N LYS A 132 9.38 -15.43 -9.50
CA LYS A 132 9.92 -16.78 -9.67
C LYS A 132 9.08 -17.62 -10.65
N ASN A 133 7.74 -17.59 -10.51
CA ASN A 133 6.88 -18.37 -11.40
C ASN A 133 6.92 -17.84 -12.84
N TYR A 134 7.13 -16.53 -13.06
CA TYR A 134 7.40 -15.99 -14.39
C TYR A 134 8.72 -16.54 -14.96
N ALA A 135 9.80 -16.54 -14.17
CA ALA A 135 11.11 -17.00 -14.61
C ALA A 135 11.14 -18.50 -15.04
N ILE A 136 10.34 -19.35 -14.38
CA ILE A 136 10.19 -20.76 -14.73
C ILE A 136 9.09 -21.02 -15.76
N ASN A 137 8.49 -19.95 -16.32
CA ASN A 137 7.39 -20.00 -17.31
C ASN A 137 6.09 -20.69 -16.81
N ASP A 138 5.86 -20.74 -15.49
CA ASP A 138 4.59 -21.20 -14.90
C ASP A 138 3.60 -20.03 -14.78
N LEU A 139 3.10 -19.57 -15.93
CA LEU A 139 2.15 -18.47 -16.01
C LEU A 139 0.83 -18.78 -15.28
N LYS A 140 0.40 -20.05 -15.26
CA LYS A 140 -0.84 -20.44 -14.59
C LYS A 140 -0.77 -20.19 -13.08
N ARG A 141 0.33 -20.59 -12.45
CA ARG A 141 0.58 -20.37 -11.02
C ARG A 141 0.82 -18.89 -10.72
N MET A 142 1.55 -18.19 -11.60
CA MET A 142 1.74 -16.75 -11.51
C MET A 142 0.39 -16.00 -11.50
N HIS A 143 -0.53 -16.30 -12.42
CA HIS A 143 -1.86 -15.67 -12.45
C HIS A 143 -2.66 -15.93 -11.17
N THR A 144 -2.63 -17.17 -10.67
CA THR A 144 -3.29 -17.49 -9.39
C THR A 144 -2.75 -16.67 -8.23
N LEU A 145 -1.43 -16.49 -8.16
CA LEU A 145 -0.80 -15.66 -7.14
C LEU A 145 -1.15 -14.17 -7.28
N ILE A 146 -1.21 -13.66 -8.51
CA ILE A 146 -1.63 -12.27 -8.78
C ILE A 146 -3.06 -12.05 -8.28
N PHE A 147 -4.00 -12.95 -8.63
CA PHE A 147 -5.40 -12.82 -8.22
C PHE A 147 -5.55 -12.93 -6.70
N ALA A 148 -4.88 -13.90 -6.09
CA ALA A 148 -4.89 -14.08 -4.64
C ALA A 148 -4.28 -12.88 -3.92
N SER A 149 -3.11 -12.41 -4.36
CA SER A 149 -2.42 -11.25 -3.78
C SER A 149 -3.27 -9.98 -3.87
N ALA A 150 -3.84 -9.68 -5.04
CA ALA A 150 -4.69 -8.51 -5.24
C ALA A 150 -5.94 -8.56 -4.33
N ARG A 151 -6.60 -9.70 -4.27
CA ARG A 151 -7.82 -9.91 -3.48
C ARG A 151 -7.56 -9.84 -1.98
N TYR A 152 -6.57 -10.58 -1.48
CA TYR A 152 -6.27 -10.59 -0.04
C TYR A 152 -5.71 -9.27 0.45
N SER A 153 -4.91 -8.59 -0.35
CA SER A 153 -4.43 -7.25 -0.01
C SER A 153 -5.58 -6.26 0.11
N PHE A 154 -6.57 -6.34 -0.79
CA PHE A 154 -7.78 -5.52 -0.69
C PHE A 154 -8.55 -5.84 0.60
N PHE A 155 -8.77 -7.11 0.90
CA PHE A 155 -9.51 -7.50 2.12
C PHE A 155 -8.80 -7.06 3.39
N LEU A 156 -7.47 -7.19 3.44
CA LEU A 156 -6.67 -6.75 4.58
C LEU A 156 -6.72 -5.22 4.75
N LEU A 157 -6.60 -4.48 3.65
CA LEU A 157 -6.72 -3.02 3.67
C LEU A 157 -8.12 -2.61 4.12
N PHE A 158 -9.16 -3.20 3.54
CA PHE A 158 -10.54 -2.88 3.84
C PHE A 158 -10.94 -3.22 5.29
N PHE A 159 -10.44 -4.34 5.81
CA PHE A 159 -10.59 -4.74 7.19
C PHE A 159 -10.12 -3.68 8.19
N LEU A 160 -8.98 -3.04 7.89
CA LEU A 160 -8.44 -1.96 8.72
C LEU A 160 -9.10 -0.61 8.42
N SER A 161 -9.50 -0.38 7.17
CA SER A 161 -10.03 0.91 6.73
C SER A 161 -11.49 1.12 7.08
N LEU A 162 -12.33 0.08 7.14
CA LEU A 162 -13.77 0.24 7.36
C LEU A 162 -14.08 0.95 8.69
N PRO A 163 -13.53 0.52 9.86
CA PRO A 163 -13.75 1.26 11.09
C PRO A 163 -13.21 2.70 11.04
N VAL A 164 -12.07 2.92 10.35
CA VAL A 164 -11.49 4.26 10.20
C VAL A 164 -12.37 5.15 9.32
N LEU A 165 -12.97 4.62 8.26
CA LEU A 165 -13.88 5.36 7.36
C LEU A 165 -15.17 5.82 8.06
N LEU A 166 -15.70 4.97 8.96
CA LEU A 166 -16.91 5.29 9.70
C LEU A 166 -16.61 6.27 10.84
N GLU A 167 -15.63 5.98 11.63
CA GLU A 167 -15.31 6.66 12.89
C GLU A 167 -14.13 7.64 12.77
N THR A 168 -13.90 8.19 11.57
CA THR A 168 -12.76 9.10 11.30
C THR A 168 -12.71 10.27 12.30
N GLU A 169 -13.87 10.87 12.60
CA GLU A 169 -13.95 12.05 13.47
C GLU A 169 -13.56 11.74 14.90
N ILE A 170 -14.06 10.65 15.47
CA ILE A 170 -13.71 10.23 16.84
C ILE A 170 -12.24 9.84 16.91
N ILE A 171 -11.73 9.07 15.93
CA ILE A 171 -10.32 8.67 15.87
C ILE A 171 -9.41 9.90 15.84
N LEU A 172 -9.74 10.89 15.03
CA LEU A 172 -8.97 12.12 14.94
C LEU A 172 -9.04 12.95 16.23
N SER A 173 -10.21 13.06 16.85
CA SER A 173 -10.38 13.81 18.11
C SER A 173 -9.64 13.16 19.28
N LEU A 174 -9.48 11.83 19.29
CA LEU A 174 -8.68 11.13 20.28
C LEU A 174 -7.17 11.29 20.07
N TRP A 175 -6.77 11.49 18.83
CA TRP A 175 -5.35 11.59 18.47
C TRP A 175 -4.82 13.02 18.44
N LEU A 176 -5.63 13.97 17.96
CA LEU A 176 -5.27 15.36 17.75
C LEU A 176 -6.00 16.26 18.72
N LYS A 177 -5.32 17.29 19.25
CA LYS A 177 -5.98 18.33 20.08
C LYS A 177 -6.97 19.16 19.26
N GLU A 178 -6.58 19.48 18.02
CA GLU A 178 -7.40 20.21 17.05
C GLU A 178 -7.35 19.43 15.72
N VAL A 179 -8.50 19.15 15.14
CA VAL A 179 -8.62 18.47 13.84
C VAL A 179 -8.69 19.56 12.77
N PRO A 180 -7.67 19.64 11.87
CA PRO A 180 -7.73 20.62 10.79
C PRO A 180 -8.93 20.36 9.87
N GLU A 181 -9.50 21.44 9.34
CA GLU A 181 -10.58 21.39 8.38
C GLU A 181 -10.21 20.51 7.18
N HIS A 182 -11.15 19.85 6.54
CA HIS A 182 -10.98 18.91 5.41
C HIS A 182 -10.28 17.57 5.75
N THR A 183 -9.65 17.40 6.92
CA THR A 183 -8.88 16.18 7.25
C THR A 183 -9.71 14.91 7.14
N VAL A 184 -10.95 14.93 7.64
CA VAL A 184 -11.88 13.79 7.61
C VAL A 184 -12.16 13.36 6.17
N ASN A 185 -12.50 14.32 5.30
CA ASN A 185 -12.80 14.05 3.89
C ASN A 185 -11.55 13.52 3.17
N PHE A 186 -10.38 14.09 3.43
CA PHE A 186 -9.12 13.64 2.84
C PHE A 186 -8.81 12.20 3.21
N ILE A 187 -8.95 11.82 4.49
CA ILE A 187 -8.75 10.43 4.93
C ILE A 187 -9.71 9.50 4.20
N ARG A 188 -10.99 9.82 4.15
CA ARG A 188 -12.00 8.99 3.50
C ARG A 188 -11.68 8.78 2.02
N ILE A 189 -11.36 9.83 1.27
CA ILE A 189 -11.06 9.71 -0.17
C ILE A 189 -9.73 9.00 -0.39
N ILE A 190 -8.68 9.31 0.37
CA ILE A 190 -7.36 8.68 0.24
C ILE A 190 -7.41 7.18 0.55
N LEU A 191 -8.20 6.74 1.51
CA LEU A 191 -8.39 5.32 1.81
C LEU A 191 -9.10 4.60 0.66
N VAL A 192 -10.09 5.23 0.01
CA VAL A 192 -10.73 4.66 -1.19
C VAL A 192 -9.74 4.55 -2.35
N ILE A 193 -8.90 5.56 -2.58
CA ILE A 193 -7.81 5.50 -3.56
C ILE A 193 -6.89 4.32 -3.25
N SER A 194 -6.50 4.16 -1.99
CA SER A 194 -5.62 3.08 -1.53
C SER A 194 -6.20 1.68 -1.76
N MET A 195 -7.52 1.53 -1.68
CA MET A 195 -8.21 0.26 -1.97
C MET A 195 -8.06 -0.15 -3.44
N ILE A 196 -8.02 0.81 -4.35
CA ILE A 196 -7.79 0.54 -5.78
C ILE A 196 -6.31 0.27 -6.03
N ASP A 197 -5.43 1.08 -5.45
CA ASP A 197 -3.99 0.96 -5.63
C ASP A 197 -3.42 -0.37 -5.11
N VAL A 198 -3.94 -0.86 -3.99
CA VAL A 198 -3.45 -2.12 -3.41
C VAL A 198 -3.68 -3.33 -4.32
N MET A 199 -4.74 -3.31 -5.14
CA MET A 199 -4.97 -4.34 -6.16
C MET A 199 -4.01 -4.23 -7.34
N SER A 200 -3.40 -3.06 -7.54
CA SER A 200 -2.47 -2.77 -8.62
C SER A 200 -1.08 -3.35 -8.37
N ASN A 201 -0.63 -3.42 -7.12
CA ASN A 201 0.75 -3.79 -6.77
C ASN A 201 1.20 -5.17 -7.29
N PRO A 202 0.38 -6.26 -7.22
CA PRO A 202 0.76 -7.53 -7.82
C PRO A 202 0.88 -7.47 -9.35
N LEU A 203 0.11 -6.60 -10.01
CA LEU A 203 0.21 -6.35 -11.46
C LEU A 203 1.49 -5.59 -11.80
N ILE A 204 1.90 -4.63 -10.97
CA ILE A 204 3.18 -3.91 -11.11
C ILE A 204 4.35 -4.88 -10.98
N THR A 205 4.30 -5.77 -9.99
CA THR A 205 5.31 -6.83 -9.79
C THR A 205 5.37 -7.76 -11.01
N ALA A 206 4.22 -8.15 -11.55
CA ALA A 206 4.15 -8.98 -12.75
C ALA A 206 4.73 -8.27 -13.99
N ALA A 207 4.44 -6.98 -14.18
CA ALA A 207 5.04 -6.19 -15.25
C ALA A 207 6.57 -6.13 -15.09
N GLY A 208 7.06 -5.87 -13.88
CA GLY A 208 8.50 -5.86 -13.57
C GLY A 208 9.19 -7.18 -13.88
N ALA A 209 8.54 -8.32 -13.59
CA ALA A 209 9.08 -9.65 -13.85
C ALA A 209 9.32 -9.92 -15.35
N THR A 210 8.57 -9.25 -16.25
CA THR A 210 8.78 -9.42 -17.71
C THR A 210 10.01 -8.71 -18.26
N GLY A 211 10.59 -7.76 -17.53
CA GLY A 211 11.67 -6.89 -17.98
C GLY A 211 11.25 -5.83 -19.03
N ARG A 212 10.08 -5.95 -19.64
CA ARG A 212 9.57 -5.09 -20.73
C ARG A 212 8.70 -3.94 -20.20
N ILE A 213 9.24 -3.14 -19.29
CA ILE A 213 8.46 -2.13 -18.56
C ILE A 213 8.30 -0.77 -19.27
N LYS A 214 9.00 -0.52 -20.39
CA LYS A 214 9.01 0.77 -21.08
C LYS A 214 7.59 1.29 -21.36
N VAL A 215 6.81 0.53 -22.13
CA VAL A 215 5.44 0.93 -22.54
C VAL A 215 4.55 1.09 -21.30
N TYR A 216 4.69 0.18 -20.35
CA TYR A 216 3.96 0.22 -19.09
C TYR A 216 4.23 1.53 -18.32
N GLN A 217 5.50 1.88 -18.11
CA GLN A 217 5.88 3.09 -17.35
C GLN A 217 5.46 4.37 -18.06
N ILE A 218 5.64 4.46 -19.39
CA ILE A 218 5.21 5.63 -20.15
C ILE A 218 3.70 5.80 -20.09
N THR A 219 2.94 4.74 -20.31
CA THR A 219 1.48 4.84 -20.41
C THR A 219 0.84 5.05 -19.03
N VAL A 220 1.16 4.22 -18.05
CA VAL A 220 0.58 4.34 -16.70
C VAL A 220 1.13 5.57 -15.98
N GLY A 221 2.43 5.81 -16.05
CA GLY A 221 3.05 7.01 -15.49
C GLY A 221 2.51 8.31 -16.13
N GLY A 222 2.32 8.31 -17.46
CA GLY A 222 1.71 9.42 -18.18
C GLY A 222 0.28 9.71 -17.73
N VAL A 223 -0.55 8.67 -17.56
CA VAL A 223 -1.92 8.82 -17.02
C VAL A 223 -1.91 9.43 -15.62
N LEU A 224 -1.01 8.96 -14.74
CA LEU A 224 -0.92 9.51 -13.37
C LEU A 224 -0.40 10.96 -13.35
N LEU A 225 0.48 11.34 -14.26
CA LEU A 225 0.93 12.74 -14.37
C LEU A 225 -0.19 13.71 -14.76
N LEU A 226 -1.24 13.24 -15.45
CA LEU A 226 -2.41 14.07 -15.77
C LEU A 226 -3.17 14.55 -14.52
N ILE A 227 -2.97 13.90 -13.37
CA ILE A 227 -3.53 14.36 -12.09
C ILE A 227 -3.19 15.83 -11.85
N LEU A 228 -1.95 16.26 -12.14
CA LEU A 228 -1.50 17.63 -11.87
C LEU A 228 -2.22 18.70 -12.70
N PRO A 229 -2.22 18.63 -14.04
CA PRO A 229 -2.88 19.67 -14.84
C PRO A 229 -4.39 19.70 -14.63
N PHE A 230 -5.04 18.54 -14.42
CA PHE A 230 -6.48 18.49 -14.14
C PHE A 230 -6.80 19.06 -12.76
N SER A 231 -6.02 18.71 -11.72
CA SER A 231 -6.16 19.29 -10.38
C SER A 231 -5.95 20.81 -10.41
N TYR A 232 -4.91 21.29 -11.10
CA TYR A 232 -4.67 22.73 -11.26
C TYR A 232 -5.85 23.43 -11.94
N GLY A 233 -6.37 22.87 -13.04
CA GLY A 233 -7.54 23.41 -13.74
C GLY A 233 -8.77 23.49 -12.84
N MET A 234 -9.08 22.43 -12.10
CA MET A 234 -10.22 22.40 -11.16
C MET A 234 -10.07 23.45 -10.05
N LEU A 235 -8.88 23.60 -9.48
CA LEU A 235 -8.64 24.60 -8.44
C LEU A 235 -8.70 26.04 -8.97
N LYS A 236 -8.19 26.27 -10.18
CA LYS A 236 -8.26 27.58 -10.84
C LYS A 236 -9.70 28.02 -11.14
N MET A 237 -10.61 27.06 -11.31
CA MET A 237 -12.06 27.29 -11.49
C MET A 237 -12.80 27.53 -10.16
N GLY A 238 -12.10 27.66 -9.04
CA GLY A 238 -12.68 27.87 -7.71
C GLY A 238 -13.10 26.57 -6.99
N GLY A 239 -12.53 25.43 -7.38
CA GLY A 239 -12.82 24.14 -6.75
C GLY A 239 -12.31 24.06 -5.31
N ILE A 240 -12.99 23.27 -4.48
CA ILE A 240 -12.60 22.97 -3.10
C ILE A 240 -11.40 22.01 -3.05
N PRO A 241 -10.64 21.94 -1.93
CA PRO A 241 -9.44 21.11 -1.83
C PRO A 241 -9.67 19.62 -2.11
N GLU A 242 -10.85 19.09 -1.79
CA GLU A 242 -11.24 17.70 -2.03
C GLU A 242 -11.23 17.31 -3.52
N PHE A 243 -11.45 18.26 -4.42
CA PHE A 243 -11.43 17.97 -5.87
C PHE A 243 -10.10 17.43 -6.36
N VAL A 244 -8.99 17.79 -5.73
CA VAL A 244 -7.67 17.22 -6.06
C VAL A 244 -7.64 15.72 -5.84
N PHE A 245 -8.24 15.25 -4.74
CA PHE A 245 -8.31 13.82 -4.43
C PHE A 245 -9.35 13.09 -5.28
N LEU A 246 -10.45 13.74 -5.66
CA LEU A 246 -11.43 13.16 -6.60
C LEU A 246 -10.84 13.01 -8.00
N VAL A 247 -10.07 13.99 -8.47
CA VAL A 247 -9.29 13.89 -9.71
C VAL A 247 -8.27 12.74 -9.61
N HIS A 248 -7.57 12.63 -8.48
CA HIS A 248 -6.65 11.52 -8.24
C HIS A 248 -7.39 10.17 -8.30
N LEU A 249 -8.51 10.02 -7.61
CA LEU A 249 -9.36 8.82 -7.65
C LEU A 249 -9.76 8.45 -9.09
N PHE A 250 -10.20 9.42 -9.87
CA PHE A 250 -10.57 9.21 -11.27
C PHE A 250 -9.39 8.66 -12.08
N PHE A 251 -8.22 9.31 -12.02
CA PHE A 251 -7.05 8.87 -12.79
C PHE A 251 -6.46 7.55 -12.29
N VAL A 252 -6.58 7.21 -11.02
CA VAL A 252 -6.21 5.88 -10.50
C VAL A 252 -7.12 4.80 -11.08
N CYS A 253 -8.42 5.05 -11.20
CA CYS A 253 -9.34 4.13 -11.88
C CYS A 253 -8.97 3.95 -13.37
N VAL A 254 -8.70 5.05 -14.08
CA VAL A 254 -8.24 5.00 -15.47
C VAL A 254 -6.91 4.24 -15.59
N ALA A 255 -5.95 4.55 -14.74
CA ALA A 255 -4.66 3.86 -14.69
C ALA A 255 -4.82 2.35 -14.43
N GLN A 256 -5.79 1.95 -13.59
CA GLN A 256 -6.06 0.53 -13.33
C GLN A 256 -6.61 -0.18 -14.57
N VAL A 257 -7.51 0.43 -15.32
CA VAL A 257 -8.02 -0.13 -16.58
C VAL A 257 -6.90 -0.27 -17.62
N VAL A 258 -6.13 0.79 -17.81
CA VAL A 258 -4.95 0.81 -18.72
C VAL A 258 -3.95 -0.27 -18.33
N ARG A 259 -3.64 -0.38 -17.04
CA ARG A 259 -2.72 -1.38 -16.46
C ARG A 259 -3.19 -2.80 -16.78
N LEU A 260 -4.46 -3.10 -16.57
CA LEU A 260 -5.02 -4.42 -16.87
C LEU A 260 -4.91 -4.76 -18.38
N GLY A 261 -5.14 -3.78 -19.26
CA GLY A 261 -4.96 -3.95 -20.71
C GLY A 261 -3.52 -4.29 -21.08
N LEU A 262 -2.54 -3.57 -20.53
CA LEU A 262 -1.12 -3.80 -20.75
C LEU A 262 -0.66 -5.15 -20.20
N ILE A 263 -1.04 -5.50 -18.99
CA ILE A 263 -0.68 -6.77 -18.35
C ILE A 263 -1.26 -7.96 -19.11
N ARG A 264 -2.49 -7.82 -19.64
CA ARG A 264 -3.06 -8.85 -20.52
C ARG A 264 -2.14 -9.17 -21.70
N SER A 265 -1.59 -8.15 -22.37
CA SER A 265 -0.67 -8.34 -23.51
C SER A 265 0.70 -8.89 -23.10
N MET A 266 1.19 -8.56 -21.89
CA MET A 266 2.53 -8.94 -21.42
C MET A 266 2.62 -10.39 -20.93
N ILE A 267 1.59 -10.87 -20.22
CA ILE A 267 1.58 -12.20 -19.60
C ILE A 267 0.34 -13.03 -19.91
N SER A 268 -0.45 -12.64 -20.93
CA SER A 268 -1.70 -13.33 -21.32
C SER A 268 -2.71 -13.48 -20.17
N LEU A 269 -2.82 -12.45 -19.29
CA LEU A 269 -3.71 -12.47 -18.13
C LEU A 269 -5.17 -12.47 -18.57
N SER A 270 -5.99 -13.36 -17.99
CA SER A 270 -7.44 -13.39 -18.25
C SER A 270 -8.14 -12.27 -17.48
N LEU A 271 -8.52 -11.18 -18.18
CA LEU A 271 -9.25 -10.05 -17.59
C LEU A 271 -10.60 -10.49 -17.00
N ARG A 272 -11.31 -11.41 -17.68
CA ARG A 272 -12.60 -11.92 -17.20
C ARG A 272 -12.45 -12.61 -15.83
N LYS A 273 -11.38 -13.41 -15.65
CA LYS A 273 -11.08 -14.05 -14.37
C LYS A 273 -10.68 -13.02 -13.30
N PHE A 274 -9.82 -12.07 -13.64
CA PHE A 274 -9.43 -11.02 -12.72
C PHE A 274 -10.66 -10.23 -12.24
N PHE A 275 -11.53 -9.83 -13.16
CA PHE A 275 -12.76 -9.11 -12.80
C PHE A 275 -13.65 -9.95 -11.88
N LYS A 276 -13.92 -11.23 -12.22
CA LYS A 276 -14.79 -12.12 -11.45
C LYS A 276 -14.20 -12.48 -10.07
N GLU A 277 -12.90 -12.80 -10.02
CA GLU A 277 -12.27 -13.34 -8.81
C GLU A 277 -11.71 -12.25 -7.88
N VAL A 278 -11.43 -11.04 -8.41
CA VAL A 278 -10.87 -9.96 -7.62
C VAL A 278 -11.90 -8.84 -7.47
N VAL A 279 -12.29 -8.18 -8.56
CA VAL A 279 -13.11 -6.95 -8.51
C VAL A 279 -14.52 -7.23 -7.97
N VAL A 280 -15.23 -8.22 -8.54
CA VAL A 280 -16.60 -8.56 -8.11
C VAL A 280 -16.60 -9.03 -6.65
N ARG A 281 -15.63 -9.86 -6.24
CA ARG A 281 -15.55 -10.31 -4.85
C ARG A 281 -15.22 -9.19 -3.89
N ALA A 282 -14.28 -8.31 -4.27
CA ALA A 282 -13.97 -7.12 -3.48
C ALA A 282 -15.21 -6.24 -3.29
N PHE A 283 -15.95 -5.98 -4.38
CA PHE A 283 -17.20 -5.20 -4.33
C PHE A 283 -18.26 -5.87 -3.46
N MET A 284 -18.50 -7.18 -3.63
CA MET A 284 -19.47 -7.92 -2.80
C MET A 284 -19.09 -7.90 -1.31
N VAL A 285 -17.82 -8.11 -0.99
CA VAL A 285 -17.33 -8.01 0.40
C VAL A 285 -17.56 -6.61 0.94
N THR A 286 -17.18 -5.57 0.19
CA THR A 286 -17.37 -4.19 0.62
C THR A 286 -18.86 -3.88 0.89
N CYS A 287 -19.75 -4.20 -0.04
CA CYS A 287 -21.18 -3.92 0.12
C CYS A 287 -21.78 -4.68 1.32
N LEU A 288 -21.58 -5.99 1.39
CA LEU A 288 -22.22 -6.82 2.40
C LEU A 288 -21.66 -6.56 3.82
N SER A 289 -20.35 -6.38 3.96
CA SER A 289 -19.79 -6.17 5.28
C SER A 289 -19.98 -4.77 5.84
N SER A 290 -20.24 -3.78 4.99
CA SER A 290 -20.53 -2.40 5.43
C SER A 290 -21.94 -2.21 5.96
N ILE A 291 -22.90 -3.09 5.65
CA ILE A 291 -24.32 -2.90 6.00
C ILE A 291 -24.49 -2.76 7.52
N ILE A 292 -24.04 -3.72 8.30
CA ILE A 292 -24.26 -3.72 9.76
C ILE A 292 -23.52 -2.56 10.43
N PRO A 293 -22.22 -2.33 10.19
CA PRO A 293 -21.51 -1.21 10.81
C PRO A 293 -22.10 0.15 10.41
N LEU A 294 -22.47 0.33 9.14
CA LEU A 294 -23.05 1.57 8.66
C LEU A 294 -24.42 1.85 9.29
N LEU A 295 -25.29 0.85 9.38
CA LEU A 295 -26.57 0.98 10.08
C LEU A 295 -26.37 1.31 11.56
N SER A 296 -25.42 0.66 12.23
CA SER A 296 -25.09 0.98 13.62
C SER A 296 -24.59 2.41 13.77
N PHE A 297 -23.75 2.88 12.86
CA PHE A 297 -23.23 4.25 12.83
C PHE A 297 -24.35 5.29 12.64
N LEU A 298 -25.36 5.00 11.80
CA LEU A 298 -26.46 5.91 11.51
C LEU A 298 -27.56 5.92 12.59
N LEU A 299 -27.76 4.81 13.32
CA LEU A 299 -28.86 4.65 14.25
C LEU A 299 -28.48 4.90 15.71
N LEU A 300 -27.19 4.75 16.07
CA LEU A 300 -26.72 4.91 17.44
C LEU A 300 -26.14 6.31 17.66
N GLU A 301 -26.28 6.84 18.87
CA GLU A 301 -25.65 8.08 19.28
C GLU A 301 -24.12 7.93 19.30
N GLN A 302 -23.42 8.98 18.88
CA GLN A 302 -21.96 8.99 18.78
C GLN A 302 -21.33 9.18 20.17
N THR A 303 -21.04 8.05 20.84
CA THR A 303 -20.39 7.98 22.14
C THR A 303 -19.13 7.11 22.06
N LEU A 304 -18.22 7.18 23.04
CA LEU A 304 -17.05 6.31 23.08
C LEU A 304 -17.41 4.82 23.13
N SER A 305 -18.53 4.45 23.79
CA SER A 305 -19.00 3.06 23.81
C SER A 305 -19.48 2.60 22.44
N THR A 306 -20.25 3.43 21.72
CA THR A 306 -20.71 3.11 20.36
C THR A 306 -19.55 3.07 19.36
N PHE A 307 -18.53 3.91 19.52
CA PHE A 307 -17.27 3.83 18.75
C PHE A 307 -16.64 2.43 18.85
N PHE A 308 -16.39 1.92 20.07
CA PHE A 308 -15.83 0.59 20.22
C PHE A 308 -16.73 -0.51 19.66
N LEU A 309 -18.03 -0.38 19.82
CA LEU A 309 -19.01 -1.31 19.25
C LEU A 309 -18.93 -1.34 17.72
N ILE A 310 -18.90 -0.17 17.06
CA ILE A 310 -18.82 -0.05 15.60
C ILE A 310 -17.48 -0.60 15.09
N CYS A 311 -16.37 -0.36 15.79
CA CYS A 311 -15.08 -0.95 15.45
C CYS A 311 -15.14 -2.49 15.51
N VAL A 312 -15.68 -3.07 16.56
CA VAL A 312 -15.83 -4.53 16.71
C VAL A 312 -16.76 -5.09 15.63
N LEU A 313 -17.91 -4.47 15.41
CA LEU A 313 -18.86 -4.88 14.37
C LEU A 313 -18.23 -4.82 12.98
N SER A 314 -17.45 -3.79 12.68
CA SER A 314 -16.73 -3.65 11.41
C SER A 314 -15.76 -4.81 11.20
N VAL A 315 -14.93 -5.09 12.20
CA VAL A 315 -13.94 -6.18 12.16
C VAL A 315 -14.62 -7.54 11.99
N LEU A 316 -15.67 -7.82 12.76
CA LEU A 316 -16.41 -9.08 12.68
C LEU A 316 -17.16 -9.23 11.35
N SER A 317 -17.86 -8.18 10.90
CA SER A 317 -18.61 -8.19 9.65
C SER A 317 -17.70 -8.44 8.45
N VAL A 318 -16.53 -7.75 8.36
CA VAL A 318 -15.55 -7.98 7.30
C VAL A 318 -14.99 -9.40 7.39
N SER A 319 -14.61 -9.87 8.57
CA SER A 319 -14.05 -11.23 8.75
C SER A 319 -15.02 -12.31 8.27
N ILE A 320 -16.28 -12.22 8.69
CA ILE A 320 -17.34 -13.16 8.31
C ILE A 320 -17.58 -13.10 6.80
N THR A 321 -17.73 -11.90 6.24
CA THR A 321 -18.02 -11.74 4.81
C THR A 321 -16.86 -12.17 3.94
N VAL A 322 -15.61 -11.89 4.33
CA VAL A 322 -14.42 -12.40 3.65
C VAL A 322 -14.40 -13.92 3.65
N PHE A 323 -14.70 -14.55 4.79
CA PHE A 323 -14.71 -16.02 4.89
C PHE A 323 -15.76 -16.65 3.97
N PHE A 324 -17.00 -16.14 3.94
CA PHE A 324 -18.10 -16.75 3.21
C PHE A 324 -18.16 -16.35 1.74
N VAL A 325 -17.83 -15.10 1.40
CA VAL A 325 -17.98 -14.52 0.06
C VAL A 325 -16.63 -14.23 -0.59
N GLY A 326 -15.65 -13.75 0.18
CA GLY A 326 -14.34 -13.35 -0.31
C GLY A 326 -13.48 -14.52 -0.77
N LEU A 327 -13.41 -15.58 0.04
CA LEU A 327 -12.58 -16.76 -0.26
C LEU A 327 -13.17 -17.63 -1.37
N LEU A 328 -12.29 -18.23 -2.17
CA LEU A 328 -12.68 -19.30 -3.10
C LEU A 328 -13.01 -20.59 -2.31
N PRO A 329 -13.86 -21.50 -2.85
CA PRO A 329 -14.23 -22.73 -2.16
C PRO A 329 -13.02 -23.55 -1.67
N ASN A 330 -12.01 -23.70 -2.53
CA ASN A 330 -10.78 -24.42 -2.19
C ASN A 330 -9.98 -23.73 -1.07
N GLU A 331 -9.93 -22.41 -1.08
CA GLU A 331 -9.22 -21.63 -0.05
C GLU A 331 -9.92 -21.73 1.31
N ARG A 332 -11.26 -21.70 1.30
CA ARG A 332 -12.07 -21.90 2.52
C ARG A 332 -11.82 -23.28 3.14
N GLN A 333 -11.77 -24.34 2.31
CA GLN A 333 -11.46 -25.68 2.80
C GLN A 333 -10.07 -25.75 3.46
N LEU A 334 -9.05 -25.11 2.84
CA LEU A 334 -7.70 -25.04 3.40
C LEU A 334 -7.66 -24.32 4.75
N VAL A 335 -8.41 -23.23 4.90
CA VAL A 335 -8.52 -22.51 6.17
C VAL A 335 -9.17 -23.40 7.25
N LEU A 336 -10.29 -24.06 6.93
CA LEU A 336 -10.96 -24.97 7.84
C LEU A 336 -10.09 -26.14 8.28
N LEU A 337 -9.34 -26.74 7.33
CA LEU A 337 -8.41 -27.82 7.64
C LEU A 337 -7.31 -27.38 8.60
N LYS A 338 -6.73 -26.20 8.39
CA LYS A 338 -5.69 -25.64 9.28
C LYS A 338 -6.24 -25.34 10.69
N ILE A 339 -7.45 -24.76 10.76
CA ILE A 339 -8.10 -24.50 12.04
C ILE A 339 -8.33 -25.81 12.80
N ASN A 340 -8.85 -26.84 12.14
CA ASN A 340 -9.09 -28.14 12.75
C ASN A 340 -7.78 -28.84 13.21
N GLN A 341 -6.69 -28.71 12.45
CA GLN A 341 -5.38 -29.20 12.85
C GLN A 341 -4.86 -28.47 14.11
N TRP A 342 -5.00 -27.15 14.14
CA TRP A 342 -4.56 -26.34 15.29
C TRP A 342 -5.36 -26.67 16.57
N ILE A 343 -6.68 -26.86 16.44
CA ILE A 343 -7.55 -27.28 17.56
C ILE A 343 -7.16 -28.67 18.09
N LYS A 344 -6.82 -29.61 17.19
CA LYS A 344 -6.36 -30.95 17.58
C LYS A 344 -5.02 -30.92 18.31
N LEU A 345 -4.06 -30.09 17.83
CA LEU A 345 -2.76 -29.91 18.48
C LEU A 345 -2.86 -29.28 19.87
N LYS A 346 -3.90 -28.47 20.12
CA LYS A 346 -4.11 -27.84 21.44
C LYS A 346 -4.86 -28.75 22.44
N LYS A 347 -5.45 -29.85 21.96
CA LYS A 347 -6.15 -30.86 22.79
C LYS A 347 -5.27 -32.09 23.11
N SER A 348 -4.16 -32.23 22.47
CA SER A 348 -3.08 -33.19 22.74
C SER A 348 -2.01 -32.52 23.62
#